data_c048b02890ac4ed2a69b7d56fd184b30
#
_entry.id   c048b02890ac4ed2a69b7d56fd184b30
#
_cell.length_a   1.000
_cell.length_b   1.000
_cell.length_c   1.000
_cell.angle_alpha   90.00
_cell.angle_beta   90.00
_cell.angle_gamma   90.00
#
_symmetry.space_group_name_H-M   'P 1'
#
loop_
_entity.id
_entity.type
_entity.pdbx_description
1 polymer ?
#
loop_
_entity_poly.entity_id
_entity_poly.type
_entity_poly.pdbx_seq_one_letter_code
_entity_poly.pdbx_strand_id
1 'polypeptide(L)'
;GETTSPLISKLKAIELLGYMQGGYNVEPLIQALDDKELAKAAGDALKKTLLVFDAFNDVTEKAEAGNEVAKEVLQSWANAEWFTSRPEVPKKATYKTFKVTGETNTDDLSPAQDAWSRPDIPLHALAMLKNAREGIVPDQDGVIGPMKQIEEMKKDGIPLAYVGDVVGTGSSRKSATNSVLWLMG
;
A
#
# COMPACT_ATOMS: atom_id res chain seq x y z
N GLY A 1 10.75 8.20 21.85
CA GLY A 1 10.19 7.85 23.14
C GLY A 1 11.16 7.02 23.97
N GLU A 2 11.10 7.17 25.25
CA GLU A 2 11.97 6.48 26.21
C GLU A 2 11.69 4.99 26.36
N THR A 3 10.58 4.52 25.78
CA THR A 3 10.18 3.11 25.84
C THR A 3 10.42 2.41 24.52
N THR A 4 11.33 1.45 24.52
CA THR A 4 11.49 0.53 23.39
C THR A 4 10.40 -0.53 23.45
N SER A 5 9.80 -0.87 22.31
CA SER A 5 8.93 -2.04 22.23
C SER A 5 9.77 -3.29 22.58
N PRO A 6 9.32 -4.15 23.51
CA PRO A 6 10.04 -5.37 23.83
C PRO A 6 10.01 -6.39 22.69
N LEU A 7 9.17 -6.18 21.68
CA LEU A 7 8.91 -7.11 20.58
C LEU A 7 9.76 -6.83 19.33
N ILE A 8 10.21 -5.59 19.13
CA ILE A 8 10.99 -5.20 17.94
C ILE A 8 12.12 -4.25 18.32
N SER A 9 13.24 -4.30 17.57
CA SER A 9 14.33 -3.34 17.71
C SER A 9 13.95 -1.97 17.14
N LYS A 10 14.67 -0.91 17.55
CA LYS A 10 14.52 0.43 16.99
C LYS A 10 14.74 0.44 15.47
N LEU A 11 15.76 -0.26 14.98
CA LEU A 11 16.03 -0.40 13.55
C LEU A 11 14.86 -1.06 12.81
N LYS A 12 14.28 -2.12 13.38
CA LYS A 12 13.09 -2.75 12.78
C LYS A 12 11.88 -1.81 12.78
N ALA A 13 11.74 -1.00 13.82
CA ALA A 13 10.67 0.02 13.86
C ALA A 13 10.86 1.07 12.74
N ILE A 14 12.08 1.56 12.52
CA ILE A 14 12.39 2.49 11.42
C ILE A 14 12.10 1.86 10.05
N GLU A 15 12.51 0.62 9.84
CA GLU A 15 12.20 -0.11 8.62
C GLU A 15 10.69 -0.19 8.36
N LEU A 16 9.90 -0.57 9.38
CA LEU A 16 8.44 -0.66 9.28
C LEU A 16 7.79 0.69 9.03
N LEU A 17 8.27 1.76 9.67
CA LEU A 17 7.82 3.12 9.39
C LEU A 17 8.06 3.51 7.93
N GLY A 18 9.13 3.05 7.30
CA GLY A 18 9.42 3.28 5.89
C GLY A 18 8.41 2.66 4.92
N TYR A 19 7.65 1.66 5.36
CA TYR A 19 6.56 1.06 4.57
C TYR A 19 5.18 1.65 4.86
N MET A 20 5.03 2.43 5.92
CA MET A 20 3.76 3.04 6.26
C MET A 20 3.38 4.13 5.25
N GLN A 21 2.07 4.28 5.05
CA GLN A 21 1.51 5.34 4.22
C GLN A 21 0.62 6.25 5.08
N GLY A 22 0.40 7.48 4.61
CA GLY A 22 -0.50 8.41 5.26
C GLY A 22 0.17 9.55 6.03
N GLY A 23 1.50 9.62 6.03
CA GLY A 23 2.26 10.76 6.57
C GLY A 23 2.62 10.67 8.06
N TYR A 24 1.94 9.86 8.85
CA TYR A 24 2.21 9.69 10.30
C TYR A 24 3.60 9.13 10.63
N ASN A 25 4.22 8.48 9.66
CA ASN A 25 5.55 7.91 9.74
C ASN A 25 6.66 8.91 9.49
N VAL A 26 6.37 10.05 8.89
CA VAL A 26 7.38 11.00 8.40
C VAL A 26 8.10 11.68 9.54
N GLU A 27 7.39 12.25 10.50
CA GLU A 27 7.98 12.94 11.64
C GLU A 27 8.90 12.04 12.47
N PRO A 28 8.51 10.82 12.89
CA PRO A 28 9.43 9.92 13.59
C PRO A 28 10.69 9.55 12.79
N LEU A 29 10.60 9.44 11.47
CA LEU A 29 11.77 9.21 10.60
C LEU A 29 12.70 10.42 10.57
N ILE A 30 12.15 11.65 10.50
CA ILE A 30 12.94 12.89 10.55
C ILE A 30 13.64 13.03 11.90
N GLN A 31 12.97 12.75 13.00
CA GLN A 31 13.57 12.74 14.34
C GLN A 31 14.70 11.74 14.45
N ALA A 32 14.56 10.56 13.85
CA ALA A 32 15.58 9.51 13.86
C ALA A 32 16.85 9.87 13.06
N LEU A 33 16.83 10.91 12.22
CA LEU A 33 18.06 11.42 11.56
C LEU A 33 19.10 11.96 12.54
N ASP A 34 18.71 12.33 13.76
CA ASP A 34 19.62 12.82 14.79
C ASP A 34 20.25 11.68 15.62
N ASP A 35 19.76 10.47 15.51
CA ASP A 35 20.28 9.30 16.21
C ASP A 35 21.33 8.60 15.33
N LYS A 36 22.59 8.55 15.82
CA LYS A 36 23.73 8.00 15.05
C LYS A 36 23.54 6.55 14.60
N GLU A 37 22.78 5.76 15.35
CA GLU A 37 22.53 4.34 15.02
C GLU A 37 21.37 4.19 14.02
N LEU A 38 20.44 5.13 14.02
CA LEU A 38 19.21 5.07 13.22
C LEU A 38 19.25 5.95 11.96
N ALA A 39 20.08 6.98 11.95
CA ALA A 39 20.08 8.02 10.92
C ALA A 39 20.13 7.45 9.49
N LYS A 40 21.00 6.50 9.24
CA LYS A 40 21.13 5.88 7.91
C LYS A 40 19.82 5.16 7.50
N ALA A 41 19.27 4.34 8.39
CA ALA A 41 18.03 3.60 8.10
C ALA A 41 16.84 4.56 7.93
N ALA A 42 16.78 5.62 8.75
CA ALA A 42 15.77 6.66 8.64
C ALA A 42 15.88 7.43 7.31
N GLY A 43 17.09 7.77 6.90
CA GLY A 43 17.36 8.40 5.60
C GLY A 43 16.92 7.50 4.44
N ASP A 44 17.27 6.22 4.46
CA ASP A 44 16.86 5.26 3.44
C ASP A 44 15.34 5.07 3.38
N ALA A 45 14.64 5.19 4.51
CA ALA A 45 13.18 5.20 4.57
C ALA A 45 12.59 6.49 3.98
N LEU A 46 13.13 7.66 4.35
CA LEU A 46 12.69 8.97 3.85
C LEU A 46 12.89 9.11 2.34
N LYS A 47 13.97 8.59 1.77
CA LYS A 47 14.22 8.59 0.32
C LYS A 47 13.11 7.89 -0.47
N LYS A 48 12.41 6.93 0.14
CA LYS A 48 11.30 6.17 -0.46
C LYS A 48 9.93 6.78 -0.18
N THR A 49 9.86 7.69 0.78
CA THR A 49 8.62 8.34 1.19
C THR A 49 8.26 9.43 0.18
N LEU A 50 6.98 9.57 -0.15
CA LEU A 50 6.51 10.66 -0.97
C LEU A 50 6.76 11.98 -0.25
N LEU A 51 7.29 12.94 -1.00
CA LEU A 51 7.58 14.27 -0.49
C LEU A 51 6.30 14.94 0.03
N VAL A 52 6.30 15.26 1.32
CA VAL A 52 5.29 16.08 1.97
C VAL A 52 5.91 17.46 2.20
N PHE A 53 5.19 18.53 1.91
CA PHE A 53 5.72 19.90 1.96
C PHE A 53 6.40 20.23 3.30
N ASP A 54 5.73 19.91 4.42
CA ASP A 54 6.29 20.16 5.76
C ASP A 54 7.57 19.35 6.00
N ALA A 55 7.59 18.08 5.60
CA ALA A 55 8.76 17.22 5.72
C ALA A 55 9.98 17.76 4.95
N PHE A 56 9.77 18.41 3.81
CA PHE A 56 10.85 19.04 3.06
C PHE A 56 11.56 20.12 3.90
N ASN A 57 10.81 20.99 4.55
CA ASN A 57 11.37 22.05 5.39
C ASN A 57 12.15 21.47 6.57
N ASP A 58 11.56 20.52 7.29
CA ASP A 58 12.18 19.90 8.47
C ASP A 58 13.50 19.17 8.12
N VAL A 59 13.55 18.48 6.99
CA VAL A 59 14.78 17.84 6.52
C VAL A 59 15.79 18.87 6.03
N THR A 60 15.34 19.98 5.42
CA THR A 60 16.22 21.09 5.00
C THR A 60 16.91 21.74 6.21
N GLU A 61 16.17 22.04 7.27
CA GLU A 61 16.73 22.60 8.50
C GLU A 61 17.82 21.68 9.10
N LYS A 62 17.60 20.37 9.13
CA LYS A 62 18.63 19.42 9.58
C LYS A 62 19.85 19.37 8.66
N ALA A 63 19.67 19.44 7.38
CA ALA A 63 20.76 19.49 6.40
C ALA A 63 21.60 20.77 6.55
N GLU A 64 20.96 21.93 6.77
CA GLU A 64 21.61 23.20 7.03
C GLU A 64 22.36 23.19 8.39
N ALA A 65 21.82 22.48 9.38
CA ALA A 65 22.49 22.24 10.66
C ALA A 65 23.68 21.25 10.56
N GLY A 66 23.96 20.72 9.37
CA GLY A 66 25.13 19.87 9.12
C GLY A 66 24.86 18.36 9.17
N ASN A 67 23.59 17.93 9.16
CA ASN A 67 23.26 16.50 9.10
C ASN A 67 23.47 15.99 7.66
N GLU A 68 24.52 15.17 7.47
CA GLU A 68 24.88 14.66 6.14
C GLU A 68 23.82 13.70 5.57
N VAL A 69 23.16 12.89 6.42
CA VAL A 69 22.09 12.00 5.96
C VAL A 69 20.87 12.80 5.46
N ALA A 70 20.54 13.90 6.12
CA ALA A 70 19.50 14.81 5.66
C ALA A 70 19.83 15.42 4.28
N LYS A 71 21.09 15.79 4.03
CA LYS A 71 21.55 16.25 2.70
C LYS A 71 21.38 15.17 1.63
N GLU A 72 21.71 13.91 1.95
CA GLU A 72 21.50 12.79 1.03
C GLU A 72 20.01 12.57 0.73
N VAL A 73 19.13 12.74 1.71
CA VAL A 73 17.67 12.64 1.52
C VAL A 73 17.19 13.73 0.57
N LEU A 74 17.58 14.99 0.78
CA LEU A 74 17.22 16.09 -0.09
C LEU A 74 17.73 15.88 -1.52
N GLN A 75 18.96 15.39 -1.67
CA GLN A 75 19.53 15.10 -2.98
C GLN A 75 18.74 13.97 -3.70
N SER A 76 18.37 12.93 -2.96
CA SER A 76 17.55 11.84 -3.48
C SER A 76 16.17 12.33 -3.94
N TRP A 77 15.53 13.20 -3.17
CA TRP A 77 14.27 13.83 -3.55
C TRP A 77 14.41 14.75 -4.77
N ALA A 78 15.47 15.56 -4.83
CA ALA A 78 15.76 16.42 -5.97
C ALA A 78 15.99 15.60 -7.26
N ASN A 79 16.63 14.45 -7.15
CA ASN A 79 16.83 13.52 -8.25
C ASN A 79 15.59 12.70 -8.61
N ALA A 80 14.49 12.83 -7.88
CA ALA A 80 13.28 12.02 -8.01
C ALA A 80 13.55 10.50 -7.96
N GLU A 81 14.49 10.05 -7.13
CA GLU A 81 14.92 8.65 -7.05
C GLU A 81 13.79 7.72 -6.63
N TRP A 82 12.88 8.18 -5.76
CA TRP A 82 11.66 7.46 -5.38
C TRP A 82 10.78 7.06 -6.58
N PHE A 83 10.94 7.76 -7.71
CA PHE A 83 10.23 7.50 -8.96
C PHE A 83 11.11 6.78 -9.99
N THR A 84 12.33 7.28 -10.21
CA THR A 84 13.24 6.77 -11.26
C THR A 84 13.88 5.43 -10.90
N SER A 85 14.00 5.10 -9.61
CA SER A 85 14.55 3.82 -9.13
C SER A 85 13.57 2.64 -9.19
N ARG A 86 12.35 2.86 -9.68
CA ARG A 86 11.38 1.78 -9.84
C ARG A 86 11.84 0.78 -10.90
N PRO A 87 11.55 -0.53 -10.69
CA PRO A 87 11.88 -1.52 -11.70
C PRO A 87 11.18 -1.21 -13.02
N GLU A 88 11.82 -1.54 -14.12
CA GLU A 88 11.20 -1.46 -15.45
C GLU A 88 9.93 -2.32 -15.51
N VAL A 89 8.95 -1.85 -16.26
CA VAL A 89 7.75 -2.65 -16.52
C VAL A 89 8.16 -3.92 -17.26
N PRO A 90 7.81 -5.11 -16.77
CA PRO A 90 8.22 -6.35 -17.40
C PRO A 90 7.61 -6.47 -18.80
N LYS A 91 8.42 -6.87 -19.78
CA LYS A 91 7.95 -7.11 -21.17
C LYS A 91 6.98 -8.28 -21.27
N LYS A 92 7.00 -9.19 -20.29
CA LYS A 92 6.10 -10.35 -20.19
C LYS A 92 5.82 -10.64 -18.73
N ALA A 93 4.54 -10.83 -18.40
CA ALA A 93 4.11 -11.26 -17.09
C ALA A 93 3.09 -12.40 -17.22
N THR A 94 3.05 -13.27 -16.22
CA THR A 94 2.09 -14.38 -16.14
C THR A 94 1.16 -14.13 -14.96
N TYR A 95 -0.14 -14.23 -15.21
CA TYR A 95 -1.17 -14.05 -14.22
C TYR A 95 -2.13 -15.25 -14.23
N LYS A 96 -2.68 -15.60 -13.07
CA LYS A 96 -3.90 -16.40 -13.01
C LYS A 96 -5.11 -15.47 -13.17
N THR A 97 -6.08 -15.90 -13.93
CA THR A 97 -7.30 -15.12 -14.17
C THR A 97 -8.38 -15.47 -13.16
N PHE A 98 -8.78 -14.51 -12.33
CA PHE A 98 -10.01 -14.57 -11.57
C PHE A 98 -11.11 -13.92 -12.42
N LYS A 99 -12.00 -14.76 -12.99
CA LYS A 99 -13.01 -14.30 -13.91
C LYS A 99 -14.40 -14.18 -13.26
N VAL A 100 -15.02 -13.03 -13.45
CA VAL A 100 -16.41 -12.76 -13.08
C VAL A 100 -17.21 -12.48 -14.35
N THR A 101 -18.32 -13.15 -14.54
CA THR A 101 -19.21 -12.92 -15.68
C THR A 101 -20.08 -11.68 -15.49
N GLY A 102 -20.45 -11.06 -16.60
CA GLY A 102 -21.28 -9.86 -16.62
C GLY A 102 -20.56 -8.58 -16.24
N GLU A 103 -21.33 -7.57 -15.90
CA GLU A 103 -20.82 -6.28 -15.48
C GLU A 103 -20.38 -6.32 -14.01
N THR A 104 -19.20 -5.79 -13.74
CA THR A 104 -18.72 -5.51 -12.37
C THR A 104 -18.63 -4.01 -12.19
N ASN A 105 -19.45 -3.46 -11.33
CA ASN A 105 -19.44 -2.04 -11.02
C ASN A 105 -18.59 -1.73 -9.77
N THR A 106 -18.43 -0.45 -9.48
CA THR A 106 -17.61 -0.03 -8.34
C THR A 106 -18.24 -0.36 -6.99
N ASP A 107 -19.54 -0.60 -6.88
CA ASP A 107 -20.17 -1.09 -5.65
C ASP A 107 -19.90 -2.58 -5.41
N ASP A 108 -19.69 -3.38 -6.45
CA ASP A 108 -19.22 -4.75 -6.32
C ASP A 108 -17.77 -4.81 -5.79
N LEU A 109 -16.92 -3.90 -6.27
CA LEU A 109 -15.49 -3.87 -5.91
C LEU A 109 -15.21 -3.13 -4.60
N SER A 110 -16.06 -2.18 -4.23
CA SER A 110 -15.90 -1.32 -3.06
C SER A 110 -17.25 -0.78 -2.62
N PRO A 111 -18.05 -1.58 -1.91
CA PRO A 111 -19.39 -1.19 -1.45
C PRO A 111 -19.35 0.05 -0.59
N ALA A 112 -20.13 1.09 -0.96
CA ALA A 112 -20.12 2.39 -0.27
C ALA A 112 -20.53 2.27 1.21
N GLN A 113 -21.45 1.37 1.53
CA GLN A 113 -21.91 1.16 2.89
C GLN A 113 -20.85 0.59 3.83
N ASP A 114 -19.77 0.01 3.31
CA ASP A 114 -18.67 -0.52 4.11
C ASP A 114 -17.58 0.51 4.41
N ALA A 115 -17.61 1.70 3.80
CA ALA A 115 -16.58 2.71 3.97
C ALA A 115 -16.40 3.18 5.42
N TRP A 116 -17.49 3.24 6.20
CA TRP A 116 -17.44 3.66 7.61
C TRP A 116 -16.94 2.58 8.56
N SER A 117 -17.31 1.33 8.31
CA SER A 117 -16.91 0.20 9.16
C SER A 117 -15.57 -0.39 8.78
N ARG A 118 -15.05 -0.07 7.59
CA ARG A 118 -13.81 -0.60 7.01
C ARG A 118 -12.97 0.54 6.43
N PRO A 119 -12.33 1.37 7.30
CA PRO A 119 -11.73 2.64 6.88
C PRO A 119 -10.39 2.49 6.15
N ASP A 120 -9.72 1.35 6.27
CA ASP A 120 -8.44 1.08 5.60
C ASP A 120 -8.58 0.14 4.39
N ILE A 121 -7.58 0.13 3.53
CA ILE A 121 -7.58 -0.67 2.31
C ILE A 121 -7.72 -2.18 2.59
N PRO A 122 -6.95 -2.78 3.50
CA PRO A 122 -7.07 -4.21 3.80
C PRO A 122 -8.47 -4.63 4.24
N LEU A 123 -9.05 -3.90 5.17
CA LEU A 123 -10.40 -4.20 5.68
C LEU A 123 -11.48 -3.94 4.63
N HIS A 124 -11.35 -2.84 3.87
CA HIS A 124 -12.34 -2.51 2.84
C HIS A 124 -12.30 -3.53 1.68
N ALA A 125 -11.13 -3.99 1.31
CA ALA A 125 -10.96 -5.02 0.27
C ALA A 125 -11.71 -6.32 0.61
N LEU A 126 -11.86 -6.67 1.89
CA LEU A 126 -12.65 -7.85 2.31
C LEU A 126 -14.16 -7.71 2.02
N ALA A 127 -14.63 -6.53 1.67
CA ALA A 127 -16.01 -6.32 1.22
C ALA A 127 -16.21 -6.48 -0.29
N MET A 128 -15.12 -6.68 -1.05
CA MET A 128 -15.22 -6.90 -2.49
C MET A 128 -16.04 -8.16 -2.80
N LEU A 129 -17.00 -8.02 -3.70
CA LEU A 129 -17.87 -9.10 -4.17
C LEU A 129 -18.71 -9.79 -3.05
N LYS A 130 -18.96 -9.09 -1.95
CA LYS A 130 -19.74 -9.63 -0.83
C LYS A 130 -21.25 -9.73 -1.10
N ASN A 131 -21.75 -9.00 -2.09
CA ASN A 131 -23.16 -8.98 -2.44
C ASN A 131 -23.46 -9.99 -3.55
N ALA A 132 -24.54 -10.75 -3.36
CA ALA A 132 -25.01 -11.70 -4.38
C ALA A 132 -25.53 -10.95 -5.60
N ARG A 133 -25.15 -11.41 -6.76
CA ARG A 133 -25.71 -11.00 -8.06
C ARG A 133 -25.50 -12.11 -9.10
N GLU A 134 -25.98 -11.89 -10.32
CA GLU A 134 -25.70 -12.81 -11.41
C GLU A 134 -24.19 -13.03 -11.60
N GLY A 135 -23.76 -14.30 -11.59
CA GLY A 135 -22.36 -14.70 -11.69
C GLY A 135 -21.54 -14.59 -10.38
N ILE A 136 -22.12 -14.09 -9.29
CA ILE A 136 -21.44 -14.00 -7.99
C ILE A 136 -22.34 -14.56 -6.88
N VAL A 137 -21.84 -15.60 -6.21
CA VAL A 137 -22.40 -16.12 -4.96
C VAL A 137 -21.38 -15.82 -3.85
N PRO A 138 -21.71 -14.98 -2.86
CA PRO A 138 -20.80 -14.63 -1.79
C PRO A 138 -20.36 -15.82 -0.95
N ASP A 139 -19.21 -15.67 -0.26
CA ASP A 139 -18.74 -16.66 0.70
C ASP A 139 -19.71 -16.80 1.87
N GLN A 140 -20.08 -18.03 2.18
CA GLN A 140 -20.92 -18.42 3.33
C GLN A 140 -20.60 -19.84 3.75
N ASP A 141 -21.26 -20.33 4.81
CA ASP A 141 -21.04 -21.69 5.28
C ASP A 141 -21.41 -22.70 4.19
N GLY A 142 -20.46 -23.57 3.87
CA GLY A 142 -20.60 -24.58 2.82
C GLY A 142 -20.51 -24.08 1.38
N VAL A 143 -20.32 -22.77 1.16
CA VAL A 143 -20.15 -22.17 -0.16
C VAL A 143 -18.79 -21.50 -0.31
N ILE A 144 -18.08 -21.84 -1.37
CA ILE A 144 -16.83 -21.20 -1.76
C ILE A 144 -17.17 -20.04 -2.70
N GLY A 145 -17.19 -18.84 -2.15
CA GLY A 145 -17.41 -17.61 -2.91
C GLY A 145 -16.10 -16.96 -3.37
N PRO A 146 -16.18 -15.70 -3.82
CA PRO A 146 -15.07 -14.98 -4.42
C PRO A 146 -13.82 -14.89 -3.56
N MET A 147 -13.96 -14.58 -2.26
CA MET A 147 -12.82 -14.38 -1.37
C MET A 147 -12.05 -15.67 -1.14
N LYS A 148 -12.75 -16.77 -0.84
CA LYS A 148 -12.12 -18.11 -0.68
C LYS A 148 -11.48 -18.58 -1.98
N GLN A 149 -12.08 -18.28 -3.14
CA GLN A 149 -11.48 -18.61 -4.43
C GLN A 149 -10.17 -17.82 -4.66
N ILE A 150 -10.17 -16.52 -4.37
CA ILE A 150 -8.97 -15.68 -4.48
C ILE A 150 -7.87 -16.19 -3.55
N GLU A 151 -8.18 -16.49 -2.28
CA GLU A 151 -7.23 -17.05 -1.33
C GLU A 151 -6.63 -18.38 -1.82
N GLU A 152 -7.45 -19.27 -2.35
CA GLU A 152 -6.98 -20.52 -2.92
C GLU A 152 -6.06 -20.31 -4.13
N MET A 153 -6.44 -19.40 -5.03
CA MET A 153 -5.67 -19.09 -6.22
C MET A 153 -4.30 -18.46 -5.92
N LYS A 154 -4.16 -17.78 -4.78
CA LYS A 154 -2.90 -17.13 -4.36
C LYS A 154 -1.87 -18.08 -3.76
N LYS A 155 -2.23 -19.30 -3.41
CA LYS A 155 -1.35 -20.24 -2.68
C LYS A 155 -0.05 -20.57 -3.40
N ASP A 156 -0.02 -20.54 -4.71
CA ASP A 156 1.18 -20.81 -5.50
C ASP A 156 1.98 -19.55 -5.87
N GLY A 157 1.61 -18.38 -5.32
CA GLY A 157 2.35 -17.13 -5.45
C GLY A 157 2.32 -16.49 -6.83
N ILE A 158 1.47 -16.95 -7.75
CA ILE A 158 1.28 -16.32 -9.06
C ILE A 158 0.29 -15.16 -8.88
N PRO A 159 0.63 -13.92 -9.31
CA PRO A 159 -0.27 -12.79 -9.23
C PRO A 159 -1.58 -13.05 -9.99
N LEU A 160 -2.67 -12.45 -9.50
CA LEU A 160 -3.98 -12.62 -10.10
C LEU A 160 -4.32 -11.41 -10.99
N ALA A 161 -5.14 -11.66 -12.01
CA ALA A 161 -5.79 -10.63 -12.80
C ALA A 161 -7.30 -10.77 -12.66
N TYR A 162 -7.98 -9.69 -12.25
CA TYR A 162 -9.43 -9.61 -12.29
C TYR A 162 -9.89 -9.43 -13.73
N VAL A 163 -10.74 -10.30 -14.21
CA VAL A 163 -11.29 -10.25 -15.58
C VAL A 163 -12.80 -10.34 -15.53
N GLY A 164 -13.48 -9.42 -16.18
CA GLY A 164 -14.92 -9.41 -16.36
C GLY A 164 -15.29 -9.00 -17.79
N ASP A 165 -16.55 -9.15 -18.16
CA ASP A 165 -17.02 -8.70 -19.46
C ASP A 165 -17.04 -7.18 -19.54
N VAL A 166 -17.44 -6.51 -18.45
CA VAL A 166 -17.32 -5.07 -18.22
C VAL A 166 -16.89 -4.85 -16.77
N VAL A 167 -15.84 -4.09 -16.52
CA VAL A 167 -15.31 -3.88 -15.17
C VAL A 167 -15.13 -2.39 -14.84
N GLY A 168 -15.59 -1.97 -13.68
CA GLY A 168 -15.34 -0.65 -13.13
C GLY A 168 -16.36 0.42 -13.55
N THR A 169 -17.56 0.04 -13.94
CA THR A 169 -18.66 0.98 -14.20
C THR A 169 -19.19 1.61 -12.92
N GLY A 170 -20.00 2.65 -13.07
CA GLY A 170 -20.63 3.36 -11.96
C GLY A 170 -19.80 4.51 -11.43
N SER A 171 -19.88 4.77 -10.14
CA SER A 171 -19.22 5.90 -9.48
C SER A 171 -17.69 5.77 -9.51
N SER A 172 -16.98 6.87 -9.77
CA SER A 172 -15.51 6.88 -9.74
C SER A 172 -15.01 6.74 -8.29
N ARG A 173 -14.49 5.57 -7.94
CA ARG A 173 -13.97 5.25 -6.60
C ARG A 173 -12.55 4.71 -6.69
N LYS A 174 -11.60 5.43 -6.09
CA LYS A 174 -10.23 4.94 -5.92
C LYS A 174 -10.17 3.66 -5.08
N SER A 175 -11.08 3.52 -4.12
CA SER A 175 -11.18 2.33 -3.27
C SER A 175 -11.48 1.05 -4.04
N ALA A 176 -12.21 1.12 -5.17
CA ALA A 176 -12.43 -0.03 -6.03
C ALA A 176 -11.10 -0.56 -6.62
N THR A 177 -10.28 0.34 -7.16
CA THR A 177 -8.94 0.00 -7.66
C THR A 177 -8.06 -0.54 -6.54
N ASN A 178 -8.08 0.11 -5.37
CA ASN A 178 -7.29 -0.31 -4.20
C ASN A 178 -7.69 -1.71 -3.74
N SER A 179 -8.97 -2.04 -3.68
CA SER A 179 -9.45 -3.38 -3.30
C SER A 179 -8.94 -4.45 -4.27
N VAL A 180 -9.05 -4.21 -5.58
CA VAL A 180 -8.54 -5.14 -6.59
C VAL A 180 -7.04 -5.32 -6.46
N LEU A 181 -6.27 -4.23 -6.39
CA LEU A 181 -4.81 -4.31 -6.24
C LEU A 181 -4.39 -5.02 -4.96
N TRP A 182 -5.06 -4.78 -3.85
CA TRP A 182 -4.78 -5.43 -2.57
C TRP A 182 -5.00 -6.94 -2.62
N LEU A 183 -6.07 -7.38 -3.26
CA LEU A 183 -6.43 -8.79 -3.30
C LEU A 183 -5.71 -9.56 -4.41
N MET A 184 -5.37 -8.92 -5.52
CA MET A 184 -4.83 -9.58 -6.72
C MET A 184 -3.31 -9.46 -6.85
N GLY A 185 -2.69 -8.45 -6.17
CA GLY A 185 -1.27 -8.17 -6.24
C GLY A 185 -0.35 -9.06 -5.42
#